data_d3a66487dfe926c0f53f2b0ba33f2936
#
_entry.id   d3a66487dfe926c0f53f2b0ba33f2936
#
_cell.length_a   1.000
_cell.length_b   1.000
_cell.length_c   1.000
_cell.angle_alpha   90.00
_cell.angle_beta   90.00
_cell.angle_gamma   90.00
#
_symmetry.space_group_name_H-M   'P 1'
#
loop_
_entity.id
_entity.type
_entity.pdbx_description
1 polymer ?
#
loop_
_entity_poly.entity_id
_entity_poly.type
_entity_poly.pdbx_seq_one_letter_code
_entity_poly.pdbx_strand_id
1 'polypeptide(L)'
;MKSFFKYWLPVLIWLGLIFAGSTDALSAEQTSRFLVPFLRWLDPQISLATIAVIHFALRKLGHLTEYAIFAALLWRALRRGTHLQAKMSILFLLAWLAAAIFAVFDEFHQSFVPSRTASPTDMMIDICGAMIGLIICLMFAARGRSRSLNQETRKPQKVR
;
A
#
# COMPACT_ATOMS: atom_id res chain seq x y z
N MET A 1 -8.55 -0.41 -24.83
CA MET A 1 -7.60 0.61 -24.37
C MET A 1 -8.10 1.43 -23.18
N LYS A 2 -9.31 2.03 -23.18
CA LYS A 2 -9.83 2.85 -22.06
C LYS A 2 -9.87 2.12 -20.70
N SER A 3 -10.19 0.82 -20.69
CA SER A 3 -10.22 0.01 -19.47
C SER A 3 -8.82 -0.23 -18.88
N PHE A 4 -7.83 -0.46 -19.73
CA PHE A 4 -6.43 -0.64 -19.29
C PHE A 4 -5.94 0.60 -18.55
N PHE A 5 -6.02 1.78 -19.16
CA PHE A 5 -5.59 3.02 -18.52
C PHE A 5 -6.31 3.30 -17.20
N LYS A 6 -7.63 3.06 -17.13
CA LYS A 6 -8.43 3.26 -15.91
C LYS A 6 -7.91 2.47 -14.69
N TYR A 7 -7.35 1.28 -14.91
CA TYR A 7 -6.95 0.40 -13.80
C TYR A 7 -5.44 0.36 -13.59
N TRP A 8 -4.63 0.49 -14.64
CA TRP A 8 -3.18 0.43 -14.54
C TRP A 8 -2.52 1.79 -14.31
N LEU A 9 -3.10 2.88 -14.79
CA LEU A 9 -2.55 4.22 -14.55
C LEU A 9 -2.41 4.54 -13.05
N PRO A 10 -3.40 4.27 -12.17
CA PRO A 10 -3.22 4.45 -10.72
C PRO A 10 -2.08 3.60 -10.13
N VAL A 11 -1.86 2.38 -10.64
CA VAL A 11 -0.73 1.54 -10.22
C VAL A 11 0.60 2.20 -10.58
N LEU A 12 0.74 2.68 -11.81
CA LEU A 12 1.97 3.34 -12.28
C LEU A 12 2.23 4.64 -11.53
N ILE A 13 1.20 5.46 -11.29
CA ILE A 13 1.32 6.70 -10.51
C ILE A 13 1.80 6.35 -9.09
N TRP A 14 1.16 5.35 -8.45
CA TRP A 14 1.52 4.97 -7.09
C TRP A 14 2.95 4.40 -7.00
N LEU A 15 3.36 3.60 -7.98
CA LEU A 15 4.73 3.11 -8.10
C LEU A 15 5.73 4.27 -8.23
N GLY A 16 5.38 5.29 -9.01
CA GLY A 16 6.18 6.53 -9.10
C GLY A 16 6.27 7.27 -7.78
N LEU A 17 5.20 7.28 -6.96
CA LEU A 17 5.21 7.87 -5.62
C LEU A 17 6.09 7.07 -4.65
N ILE A 18 6.02 5.74 -4.66
CA ILE A 18 6.91 4.88 -3.88
C ILE A 18 8.37 5.17 -4.27
N PHE A 19 8.68 5.17 -5.56
CA PHE A 19 10.03 5.47 -6.04
C PHE A 19 10.51 6.87 -5.61
N ALA A 20 9.67 7.90 -5.73
CA ALA A 20 9.98 9.24 -5.25
C ALA A 20 10.20 9.27 -3.72
N GLY A 21 9.36 8.52 -2.97
CA GLY A 21 9.50 8.32 -1.53
C GLY A 21 10.81 7.63 -1.14
N SER A 22 11.33 6.76 -1.98
CA SER A 22 12.58 6.03 -1.77
C SER A 22 13.84 6.87 -2.05
N THR A 23 13.69 8.06 -2.65
CA THR A 23 14.79 9.00 -2.84
C THR A 23 15.13 9.77 -1.57
N ASP A 24 16.10 10.68 -1.66
CA ASP A 24 16.46 11.60 -0.57
C ASP A 24 15.31 12.52 -0.13
N ALA A 25 14.36 12.83 -1.02
CA ALA A 25 13.29 13.79 -0.78
C ALA A 25 12.45 13.49 0.48
N LEU A 26 12.20 12.22 0.81
CA LEU A 26 11.51 11.78 2.02
C LEU A 26 12.45 11.07 3.01
N SER A 27 13.75 11.38 2.98
CA SER A 27 14.72 10.88 3.95
C SER A 27 14.37 11.35 5.37
N ALA A 28 14.92 10.66 6.38
CA ALA A 28 14.73 11.04 7.77
C ALA A 28 15.20 12.47 8.04
N GLU A 29 16.27 12.91 7.39
CA GLU A 29 16.80 14.27 7.52
C GLU A 29 15.81 15.31 6.98
N GLN A 30 15.28 15.12 5.77
CA GLN A 30 14.36 16.06 5.15
C GLN A 30 13.02 16.13 5.91
N THR A 31 12.48 14.98 6.29
CA THR A 31 11.20 14.93 7.03
C THR A 31 11.33 15.50 8.45
N SER A 32 12.49 15.38 9.10
CA SER A 32 12.75 15.95 10.41
C SER A 32 12.66 17.49 10.40
N ARG A 33 12.95 18.14 9.29
CA ARG A 33 12.86 19.62 9.17
C ARG A 33 11.44 20.14 9.41
N PHE A 34 10.43 19.33 9.12
CA PHE A 34 9.02 19.67 9.33
C PHE A 34 8.48 19.03 10.62
N LEU A 35 8.84 17.79 10.88
CA LEU A 35 8.30 17.03 12.01
C LEU A 35 8.77 17.60 13.36
N VAL A 36 10.04 17.95 13.48
CA VAL A 36 10.59 18.46 14.76
C VAL A 36 9.96 19.78 15.19
N PRO A 37 9.86 20.81 14.32
CA PRO A 37 9.17 22.04 14.69
C PRO A 37 7.69 21.83 15.03
N PHE A 38 7.00 20.96 14.29
CA PHE A 38 5.60 20.62 14.54
C PHE A 38 5.41 19.97 15.91
N LEU A 39 6.22 18.98 16.26
CA LEU A 39 6.14 18.32 17.57
C LEU A 39 6.48 19.26 18.72
N ARG A 40 7.48 20.14 18.55
CA ARG A 40 7.82 21.15 19.55
C ARG A 40 6.78 22.27 19.69
N TRP A 41 6.01 22.52 18.65
CA TRP A 41 4.86 23.43 18.73
C TRP A 41 3.73 22.80 19.56
N LEU A 42 3.52 21.49 19.48
CA LEU A 42 2.53 20.78 20.30
C LEU A 42 2.99 20.62 21.75
N ASP A 43 4.25 20.27 21.96
CA ASP A 43 4.89 20.10 23.25
C ASP A 43 6.31 20.70 23.22
N PRO A 44 6.51 21.94 23.74
CA PRO A 44 7.83 22.58 23.77
C PRO A 44 8.89 21.81 24.58
N GLN A 45 8.47 20.95 25.50
CA GLN A 45 9.37 20.18 26.38
C GLN A 45 9.59 18.73 25.87
N ILE A 46 9.10 18.41 24.69
CA ILE A 46 9.25 17.06 24.12
C ILE A 46 10.72 16.66 24.00
N SER A 47 11.06 15.48 24.51
CA SER A 47 12.43 14.99 24.47
C SER A 47 12.86 14.59 23.06
N LEU A 48 14.15 14.71 22.74
CA LEU A 48 14.71 14.25 21.46
C LEU A 48 14.48 12.74 21.28
N ALA A 49 14.53 11.96 22.35
CA ALA A 49 14.25 10.51 22.30
C ALA A 49 12.81 10.23 21.87
N THR A 50 11.83 10.98 22.41
CA THR A 50 10.42 10.84 22.01
C THR A 50 10.23 11.23 20.54
N ILE A 51 10.85 12.31 20.09
CA ILE A 51 10.82 12.74 18.67
C ILE A 51 11.36 11.62 17.77
N ALA A 52 12.48 10.99 18.15
CA ALA A 52 13.08 9.90 17.37
C ALA A 52 12.15 8.69 17.27
N VAL A 53 11.47 8.31 18.36
CA VAL A 53 10.50 7.21 18.38
C VAL A 53 9.30 7.52 17.48
N ILE A 54 8.75 8.72 17.56
CA ILE A 54 7.61 9.15 16.71
C ILE A 54 8.03 9.11 15.25
N HIS A 55 9.20 9.65 14.92
CA HIS A 55 9.71 9.68 13.55
C HIS A 55 9.90 8.26 13.00
N PHE A 56 10.47 7.38 13.80
CA PHE A 56 10.63 5.97 13.45
C PHE A 56 9.28 5.30 13.19
N ALA A 57 8.29 5.48 14.09
CA ALA A 57 6.96 4.90 13.96
C ALA A 57 6.23 5.41 12.70
N LEU A 58 6.29 6.73 12.44
CA LEU A 58 5.69 7.32 11.24
C LEU A 58 6.31 6.76 9.96
N ARG A 59 7.62 6.58 9.93
CA ARG A 59 8.30 5.97 8.78
C ARG A 59 7.82 4.54 8.55
N LYS A 60 7.75 3.71 9.59
CA LYS A 60 7.28 2.31 9.48
C LYS A 60 5.81 2.23 9.04
N LEU A 61 4.96 3.11 9.57
CA LEU A 61 3.56 3.20 9.15
C LEU A 61 3.45 3.68 7.69
N GLY A 62 4.33 4.57 7.25
CA GLY A 62 4.45 4.98 5.86
C GLY A 62 4.67 3.78 4.94
N HIS A 63 5.75 3.02 5.15
CA HIS A 63 6.07 1.80 4.41
C HIS A 63 4.89 0.83 4.37
N LEU A 64 4.34 0.48 5.54
CA LEU A 64 3.19 -0.42 5.66
C LEU A 64 2.00 0.03 4.79
N THR A 65 1.67 1.33 4.86
CA THR A 65 0.52 1.92 4.17
C THR A 65 0.75 2.02 2.67
N GLU A 66 1.94 2.43 2.25
CA GLU A 66 2.31 2.53 0.84
C GLU A 66 2.15 1.20 0.12
N TYR A 67 2.66 0.12 0.70
CA TYR A 67 2.56 -1.21 0.11
C TYR A 67 1.17 -1.83 0.25
N ALA A 68 0.41 -1.50 1.30
CA ALA A 68 -1.00 -1.89 1.40
C ALA A 68 -1.83 -1.30 0.26
N ILE A 69 -1.66 -0.01 -0.03
CA ILE A 69 -2.35 0.66 -1.14
C ILE A 69 -1.86 0.12 -2.49
N PHE A 70 -0.54 -0.06 -2.65
CA PHE A 70 0.04 -0.60 -3.88
C PHE A 70 -0.54 -1.97 -4.23
N ALA A 71 -0.57 -2.89 -3.28
CA ALA A 71 -1.14 -4.23 -3.47
C ALA A 71 -2.64 -4.20 -3.77
N ALA A 72 -3.40 -3.30 -3.12
CA ALA A 72 -4.82 -3.09 -3.42
C ALA A 72 -5.05 -2.57 -4.85
N LEU A 73 -4.22 -1.65 -5.32
CA LEU A 73 -4.26 -1.15 -6.69
C LEU A 73 -3.89 -2.24 -7.70
N LEU A 74 -2.85 -3.03 -7.44
CA LEU A 74 -2.46 -4.19 -8.25
C LEU A 74 -3.59 -5.22 -8.35
N TRP A 75 -4.19 -5.57 -7.21
CA TRP A 75 -5.35 -6.46 -7.16
C TRP A 75 -6.51 -5.95 -8.02
N ARG A 76 -6.85 -4.67 -7.88
CA ARG A 76 -7.88 -4.03 -8.68
C ARG A 76 -7.55 -4.06 -10.18
N ALA A 77 -6.29 -3.80 -10.55
CA ALA A 77 -5.83 -3.81 -11.92
C ALA A 77 -5.85 -5.22 -12.53
N LEU A 78 -5.36 -6.22 -11.82
CA LEU A 78 -5.41 -7.62 -12.24
C LEU A 78 -6.84 -8.11 -12.39
N ARG A 79 -7.74 -7.79 -11.47
CA ARG A 79 -9.12 -8.25 -11.47
C ARG A 79 -9.99 -7.60 -12.55
N ARG A 80 -9.76 -6.32 -12.86
CA ARG A 80 -10.66 -5.52 -13.73
C ARG A 80 -9.98 -4.94 -14.97
N GLY A 81 -8.66 -4.84 -14.94
CA GLY A 81 -7.87 -4.24 -16.01
C GLY A 81 -7.27 -5.25 -16.97
N THR A 82 -7.35 -6.54 -16.66
CA THR A 82 -6.89 -7.64 -17.53
C THR A 82 -8.05 -8.56 -17.90
N HIS A 83 -7.89 -9.32 -18.98
CA HIS A 83 -8.83 -10.38 -19.38
C HIS A 83 -8.53 -11.71 -18.68
N LEU A 84 -7.73 -11.72 -17.62
CA LEU A 84 -7.39 -12.90 -16.86
C LEU A 84 -8.62 -13.46 -16.12
N GLN A 85 -9.15 -14.57 -16.62
CA GLN A 85 -10.19 -15.35 -15.94
C GLN A 85 -9.57 -16.33 -14.92
N ALA A 86 -8.86 -15.76 -13.94
CA ALA A 86 -8.21 -16.57 -12.92
C ALA A 86 -9.03 -16.60 -11.62
N LYS A 87 -8.84 -17.68 -10.84
CA LYS A 87 -9.43 -17.77 -9.49
C LYS A 87 -8.95 -16.61 -8.63
N MET A 88 -9.79 -16.17 -7.71
CA MET A 88 -9.48 -15.04 -6.79
C MET A 88 -8.19 -15.28 -6.00
N SER A 89 -7.92 -16.52 -5.60
CA SER A 89 -6.68 -16.91 -4.92
C SER A 89 -5.42 -16.73 -5.78
N ILE A 90 -5.52 -17.00 -7.08
CA ILE A 90 -4.40 -16.80 -8.01
C ILE A 90 -4.14 -15.32 -8.20
N LEU A 91 -5.18 -14.51 -8.39
CA LEU A 91 -5.03 -13.05 -8.50
C LEU A 91 -4.45 -12.44 -7.23
N PHE A 92 -4.86 -12.94 -6.06
CA PHE A 92 -4.30 -12.55 -4.78
C PHE A 92 -2.80 -12.86 -4.71
N LEU A 93 -2.42 -14.09 -5.02
CA LEU A 93 -1.03 -14.51 -5.00
C LEU A 93 -0.18 -13.69 -5.96
N LEU A 94 -0.67 -13.47 -7.18
CA LEU A 94 0.04 -12.65 -8.18
C LEU A 94 0.24 -11.20 -7.71
N ALA A 95 -0.79 -10.58 -7.13
CA ALA A 95 -0.69 -9.22 -6.60
C ALA A 95 0.30 -9.14 -5.44
N TRP A 96 0.26 -10.13 -4.53
CA TRP A 96 1.18 -10.18 -3.39
C TRP A 96 2.62 -10.42 -3.80
N LEU A 97 2.88 -11.39 -4.68
CA LEU A 97 4.23 -11.66 -5.19
C LEU A 97 4.79 -10.46 -5.96
N ALA A 98 3.98 -9.81 -6.79
CA ALA A 98 4.40 -8.61 -7.48
C ALA A 98 4.78 -7.50 -6.48
N ALA A 99 3.94 -7.25 -5.46
CA ALA A 99 4.25 -6.27 -4.43
C ALA A 99 5.52 -6.63 -3.64
N ALA A 100 5.72 -7.91 -3.29
CA ALA A 100 6.92 -8.38 -2.62
C ALA A 100 8.20 -8.18 -3.47
N ILE A 101 8.12 -8.44 -4.77
CA ILE A 101 9.23 -8.19 -5.71
C ILE A 101 9.56 -6.69 -5.74
N PHE A 102 8.56 -5.82 -5.82
CA PHE A 102 8.77 -4.38 -5.78
C PHE A 102 9.35 -3.91 -4.44
N ALA A 103 8.96 -4.50 -3.30
CA ALA A 103 9.55 -4.21 -2.00
C ALA A 103 11.06 -4.53 -1.96
N VAL A 104 11.46 -5.65 -2.56
CA VAL A 104 12.89 -5.99 -2.70
C VAL A 104 13.62 -4.97 -3.57
N PHE A 105 13.05 -4.59 -4.71
CA PHE A 105 13.65 -3.60 -5.60
C PHE A 105 13.72 -2.21 -4.97
N ASP A 106 12.72 -1.82 -4.21
CA ASP A 106 12.68 -0.55 -3.50
C ASP A 106 13.82 -0.47 -2.48
N GLU A 107 13.96 -1.50 -1.65
CA GLU A 107 15.02 -1.58 -0.65
C GLU A 107 16.41 -1.64 -1.29
N PHE A 108 16.54 -2.37 -2.41
CA PHE A 108 17.76 -2.37 -3.21
C PHE A 108 18.07 -0.98 -3.75
N HIS A 109 17.10 -0.26 -4.28
CA HIS A 109 17.28 1.13 -4.74
C HIS A 109 17.70 2.04 -3.57
N GLN A 110 17.08 1.92 -2.39
CA GLN A 110 17.42 2.71 -1.21
C GLN A 110 18.87 2.48 -0.77
N SER A 111 19.45 1.30 -1.00
CA SER A 111 20.86 1.03 -0.68
C SER A 111 21.88 1.90 -1.44
N PHE A 112 21.47 2.49 -2.55
CA PHE A 112 22.30 3.42 -3.33
C PHE A 112 22.07 4.90 -2.96
N VAL A 113 21.12 5.21 -2.09
CA VAL A 113 20.82 6.58 -1.66
C VAL A 113 21.54 6.87 -0.34
N PRO A 114 22.54 7.79 -0.30
CA PRO A 114 23.38 8.00 0.88
C PRO A 114 22.62 8.40 2.16
N SER A 115 21.48 9.07 2.02
CA SER A 115 20.63 9.51 3.13
C SER A 115 19.64 8.45 3.61
N ARG A 116 19.65 7.26 2.98
CA ARG A 116 18.80 6.13 3.31
C ARG A 116 19.60 4.97 3.86
N THR A 117 19.00 4.25 4.78
CA THR A 117 19.59 3.01 5.29
C THR A 117 18.70 1.87 4.84
N ALA A 118 19.19 1.08 3.87
CA ALA A 118 18.51 -0.14 3.46
C ALA A 118 18.36 -1.08 4.66
N SER A 119 17.16 -1.60 4.86
CA SER A 119 16.84 -2.43 6.03
C SER A 119 15.97 -3.61 5.64
N PRO A 120 16.45 -4.85 5.80
CA PRO A 120 15.60 -6.04 5.61
C PRO A 120 14.28 -5.98 6.39
N THR A 121 14.26 -5.25 7.51
CA THR A 121 13.07 -5.03 8.31
C THR A 121 12.04 -4.18 7.55
N ASP A 122 12.47 -3.17 6.79
CA ASP A 122 11.56 -2.33 6.00
C ASP A 122 10.95 -3.14 4.86
N MET A 123 11.75 -3.95 4.17
CA MET A 123 11.24 -4.91 3.18
C MET A 123 10.16 -5.84 3.76
N MET A 124 10.36 -6.37 4.97
CA MET A 124 9.38 -7.24 5.62
C MET A 124 8.10 -6.48 5.98
N ILE A 125 8.20 -5.23 6.43
CA ILE A 125 7.05 -4.36 6.71
C ILE A 125 6.25 -4.09 5.44
N ASP A 126 6.91 -3.84 4.32
CA ASP A 126 6.30 -3.62 3.00
C ASP A 126 5.53 -4.87 2.54
N ILE A 127 6.13 -6.05 2.65
CA ILE A 127 5.48 -7.34 2.32
C ILE A 127 4.27 -7.59 3.22
N CYS A 128 4.38 -7.29 4.53
CA CYS A 128 3.25 -7.38 5.46
C CYS A 128 2.15 -6.35 5.12
N GLY A 129 2.52 -5.13 4.78
CA GLY A 129 1.60 -4.09 4.32
C GLY A 129 0.81 -4.54 3.09
N ALA A 130 1.50 -5.10 2.10
CA ALA A 130 0.87 -5.66 0.91
C ALA A 130 -0.15 -6.76 1.26
N MET A 131 0.19 -7.67 2.17
CA MET A 131 -0.72 -8.72 2.66
C MET A 131 -1.96 -8.13 3.32
N ILE A 132 -1.79 -7.16 4.22
CA ILE A 132 -2.89 -6.48 4.92
C ILE A 132 -3.83 -5.80 3.91
N GLY A 133 -3.29 -5.05 2.95
CA GLY A 133 -4.07 -4.39 1.91
C GLY A 133 -4.92 -5.37 1.09
N LEU A 134 -4.35 -6.52 0.72
CA LEU A 134 -5.07 -7.57 0.00
C LEU A 134 -6.14 -8.26 0.84
N ILE A 135 -5.89 -8.52 2.12
CA ILE A 135 -6.89 -9.09 3.04
C ILE A 135 -8.08 -8.15 3.16
N ILE A 136 -7.84 -6.84 3.33
CA ILE A 136 -8.88 -5.82 3.37
C ILE A 136 -9.71 -5.86 2.06
N CYS A 137 -9.06 -5.93 0.91
CA CYS A 137 -9.74 -6.04 -0.39
C CYS A 137 -10.63 -7.28 -0.49
N LEU A 138 -10.16 -8.43 0.00
CA LEU A 138 -10.96 -9.68 0.03
C LEU A 138 -12.17 -9.55 0.94
N MET A 139 -12.02 -8.96 2.12
CA MET A 139 -13.13 -8.75 3.05
C MET A 139 -14.24 -7.89 2.45
N PHE A 140 -13.86 -6.79 1.76
CA PHE A 140 -14.83 -5.95 1.06
C PHE A 140 -15.49 -6.67 -0.12
N ALA A 141 -14.74 -7.46 -0.87
CA ALA A 141 -15.28 -8.25 -1.98
C ALA A 141 -16.29 -9.31 -1.50
N ALA A 142 -16.00 -10.00 -0.40
CA ALA A 142 -16.90 -10.98 0.22
C ALA A 142 -18.20 -10.35 0.72
N ARG A 143 -18.11 -9.20 1.41
CA ARG A 143 -19.30 -8.45 1.89
C ARG A 143 -20.19 -7.99 0.75
N GLY A 144 -19.62 -7.52 -0.36
CA GLY A 144 -20.38 -7.12 -1.55
C GLY A 144 -21.18 -8.29 -2.14
N ARG A 145 -20.56 -9.49 -2.20
CA ARG A 145 -21.21 -10.70 -2.71
C ARG A 145 -22.39 -11.16 -1.84
N SER A 146 -22.23 -11.14 -0.51
CA SER A 146 -23.30 -11.51 0.43
C SER A 146 -24.51 -10.56 0.34
N ARG A 147 -24.26 -9.27 0.13
CA ARG A 147 -25.35 -8.29 -0.03
C ARG A 147 -26.14 -8.50 -1.33
N SER A 148 -25.47 -8.82 -2.43
CA SER A 148 -26.14 -9.09 -3.72
C SER A 148 -27.02 -10.34 -3.64
N LEU A 149 -26.55 -11.42 -3.03
CA LEU A 149 -27.33 -12.65 -2.82
C LEU A 149 -28.58 -12.41 -1.96
N ASN A 150 -28.45 -11.66 -0.85
CA ASN A 150 -29.59 -11.33 0.00
C ASN A 150 -30.61 -10.41 -0.68
N GLN A 151 -30.22 -9.59 -1.65
CA GLN A 151 -31.16 -8.79 -2.43
C GLN A 151 -31.89 -9.62 -3.47
N GLU A 152 -31.25 -10.62 -4.03
CA GLU A 152 -31.84 -11.51 -5.04
C GLU A 152 -32.90 -12.43 -4.42
N THR A 153 -32.65 -12.94 -3.21
CA THR A 153 -33.62 -13.75 -2.43
C THR A 153 -34.82 -12.96 -1.91
N ARG A 154 -34.71 -11.63 -1.81
CA ARG A 154 -35.80 -10.75 -1.35
C ARG A 154 -36.71 -10.23 -2.48
N LYS A 155 -36.39 -10.44 -3.73
CA LYS A 155 -37.27 -10.08 -4.84
C LYS A 155 -38.49 -11.02 -4.85
N PRO A 156 -39.71 -10.51 -4.75
CA PRO A 156 -40.91 -11.37 -4.83
C PRO A 156 -40.93 -12.06 -6.19
N GLN A 157 -41.10 -13.38 -6.19
CA GLN A 157 -41.37 -14.13 -7.40
C GLN A 157 -42.59 -13.52 -8.08
N LYS A 158 -42.40 -12.93 -9.26
CA LYS A 158 -43.56 -12.56 -10.10
C LYS A 158 -44.22 -13.88 -10.51
N VAL A 159 -45.33 -14.20 -9.82
CA VAL A 159 -46.24 -15.27 -10.24
C VAL A 159 -46.75 -14.88 -11.61
N ARG A 160 -46.48 -15.71 -12.61
CA ARG A 160 -47.07 -15.63 -13.96
C ARG A 160 -48.42 -16.28 -13.96
#